data_e84da81dfba5df9bc104936746ec9372
#
_entry.id   e84da81dfba5df9bc104936746ec9372
#
_cell.length_a   1.000
_cell.length_b   1.000
_cell.length_c   1.000
_cell.angle_alpha   90.00
_cell.angle_beta   90.00
_cell.angle_gamma   90.00
#
_symmetry.space_group_name_H-M   'P 1'
#
loop_
_entity.id
_entity.type
_entity.pdbx_description
1 polymer ?
#
loop_
_entity_poly.entity_id
_entity_poly.type
_entity_poly.pdbx_seq_one_letter_code
_entity_poly.pdbx_strand_id
1 'polypeptide(L)'
;MSLNVLNKVPRSILWTIGIITVLVLAGLLRLRMDARPGNDVTPLPLVTVRAARSIEVADTVTFTGAIVARDEAALSAEGEGGRVAGLFAEVGDRVRAGAVLARLDNSLVAPQVASLEASLEESKANAAVAEADHRRAQAVSASGALSVQEIERRGAAAVAANAKVKVQAAQLEQARERLRRTEVRAPFDGIILSRSAEVGQLAGPGGAPLFRIGRAGAVEMRGNVAEQDLPRLAAGQTARVRVTGVEQSFTGRVRLIGAVIDPQSRLGSVRIDLIAHPDLRPGAFARGEVDAGGRRAIVLPQTAVLSDAAGTFVMTVDAQGKVLRRAVTVSGAREEGVVVGSGLADGERVIVTAAPYLREGEQVRVAP
;
A
#
# COMPACT_ATOMS: atom_id res chain seq x y z
N MET A 1 -111.21 -13.65 41.13
CA MET A 1 -111.64 -12.69 42.13
C MET A 1 -110.72 -11.49 42.07
N SER A 2 -111.16 -10.53 41.40
CA SER A 2 -111.38 -9.09 41.62
C SER A 2 -110.02 -8.31 41.94
N LEU A 3 -109.51 -7.61 40.95
CA LEU A 3 -109.68 -6.17 40.55
C LEU A 3 -109.76 -5.14 41.72
N ASN A 4 -108.97 -4.11 41.58
CA ASN A 4 -108.99 -2.79 42.17
C ASN A 4 -108.00 -2.48 43.32
N VAL A 5 -106.88 -2.00 42.95
CA VAL A 5 -106.20 -0.91 43.68
C VAL A 5 -105.45 0.00 42.69
N LEU A 6 -106.18 0.77 41.98
CA LEU A 6 -105.65 1.89 41.17
C LEU A 6 -106.57 3.08 41.40
N ASN A 7 -106.45 3.76 42.50
CA ASN A 7 -106.92 5.12 42.63
C ASN A 7 -106.52 5.78 44.01
N LYS A 8 -105.29 6.33 44.11
CA LYS A 8 -104.90 7.44 44.98
C LYS A 8 -103.42 7.81 44.76
N VAL A 9 -103.14 8.29 43.58
CA VAL A 9 -101.87 9.03 43.42
C VAL A 9 -102.21 10.52 43.49
N PRO A 10 -101.76 11.27 44.51
CA PRO A 10 -102.03 12.70 44.57
C PRO A 10 -101.40 13.41 43.35
N ARG A 11 -102.16 14.32 42.74
CA ARG A 11 -101.77 15.13 41.59
C ARG A 11 -100.42 15.78 41.64
N SER A 12 -99.91 16.02 42.85
CA SER A 12 -98.57 16.56 43.16
C SER A 12 -97.44 15.61 42.72
N ILE A 13 -97.59 14.25 42.80
CA ILE A 13 -96.59 13.27 42.46
C ILE A 13 -96.48 13.13 40.95
N LEU A 14 -97.56 13.27 40.20
CA LEU A 14 -97.53 13.29 38.74
C LEU A 14 -96.76 14.49 38.17
N TRP A 15 -96.85 15.65 38.85
CA TRP A 15 -96.18 16.87 38.45
C TRP A 15 -94.61 16.74 38.71
N THR A 16 -94.23 16.15 39.84
CA THR A 16 -92.83 15.95 40.19
C THR A 16 -92.13 14.91 39.27
N ILE A 17 -92.84 13.84 38.87
CA ILE A 17 -92.33 12.87 37.92
C ILE A 17 -92.21 13.53 36.52
N GLY A 18 -93.18 14.37 36.12
CA GLY A 18 -93.08 15.10 34.83
C GLY A 18 -91.86 16.05 34.80
N ILE A 19 -91.63 16.78 35.86
CA ILE A 19 -90.45 17.70 35.96
C ILE A 19 -89.13 16.92 35.94
N ILE A 20 -89.00 15.81 36.66
CA ILE A 20 -87.81 14.97 36.66
C ILE A 20 -87.56 14.36 35.30
N THR A 21 -88.64 13.89 34.60
CA THR A 21 -88.49 13.33 33.25
C THR A 21 -88.04 14.40 32.26
N VAL A 22 -88.51 15.64 32.35
CA VAL A 22 -88.09 16.76 31.48
C VAL A 22 -86.65 17.15 31.81
N LEU A 23 -86.22 17.17 33.05
CA LEU A 23 -84.85 17.46 33.45
C LEU A 23 -83.88 16.36 32.99
N VAL A 24 -84.29 15.08 33.11
CA VAL A 24 -83.49 13.95 32.57
C VAL A 24 -83.39 14.00 31.07
N LEU A 25 -84.52 14.30 30.39
CA LEU A 25 -84.50 14.43 28.89
C LEU A 25 -83.62 15.62 28.45
N ALA A 26 -83.72 16.76 29.14
CA ALA A 26 -82.89 17.93 28.90
C ALA A 26 -81.42 17.65 29.17
N GLY A 27 -81.11 16.89 30.23
CA GLY A 27 -79.73 16.43 30.58
C GLY A 27 -79.18 15.49 29.49
N LEU A 28 -79.99 14.53 29.05
CA LEU A 28 -79.60 13.64 27.95
C LEU A 28 -79.46 14.37 26.59
N LEU A 29 -80.28 15.40 26.35
CA LEU A 29 -80.15 16.22 25.16
C LEU A 29 -78.92 17.10 25.23
N ARG A 30 -78.52 17.62 26.40
CA ARG A 30 -77.26 18.35 26.56
C ARG A 30 -76.06 17.43 26.39
N LEU A 31 -76.06 16.23 26.95
CA LEU A 31 -75.00 15.23 26.76
C LEU A 31 -74.86 14.82 25.24
N ARG A 32 -75.93 14.86 24.46
CA ARG A 32 -75.84 14.65 23.04
C ARG A 32 -75.39 15.88 22.25
N MET A 33 -75.60 17.07 22.72
CA MET A 33 -75.17 18.33 22.05
C MET A 33 -73.70 18.66 22.35
N ASP A 34 -73.09 18.15 23.45
CA ASP A 34 -71.68 18.30 23.74
C ASP A 34 -70.80 17.27 23.02
N ALA A 35 -71.38 16.23 22.40
CA ALA A 35 -70.69 15.34 21.46
C ALA A 35 -70.58 16.03 20.09
N ARG A 36 -69.92 17.20 20.02
CA ARG A 36 -69.37 17.69 18.76
C ARG A 36 -68.27 16.70 18.37
N PRO A 37 -68.30 16.14 17.14
CA PRO A 37 -67.11 15.47 16.66
C PRO A 37 -66.04 16.57 16.61
N GLY A 38 -65.09 16.51 17.55
CA GLY A 38 -63.88 17.30 17.45
C GLY A 38 -63.23 16.90 16.12
N ASN A 39 -63.21 17.83 15.21
CA ASN A 39 -62.27 17.74 14.09
C ASN A 39 -60.87 17.89 14.72
N ASP A 40 -60.37 16.83 15.40
CA ASP A 40 -58.97 16.69 15.69
C ASP A 40 -58.21 16.59 14.37
N VAL A 41 -58.09 17.75 13.73
CA VAL A 41 -57.07 17.91 12.71
C VAL A 41 -55.76 17.84 13.44
N THR A 42 -55.27 16.61 13.70
CA THR A 42 -53.92 16.40 14.21
C THR A 42 -53.00 17.18 13.26
N PRO A 43 -52.29 18.20 13.78
CA PRO A 43 -51.46 18.99 12.86
C PRO A 43 -50.43 18.07 12.23
N LEU A 44 -50.36 18.08 10.90
CA LEU A 44 -49.43 17.27 10.14
C LEU A 44 -48.00 17.52 10.66
N PRO A 45 -47.22 16.47 10.96
CA PRO A 45 -45.87 16.63 11.42
C PRO A 45 -45.06 17.48 10.44
N LEU A 46 -44.36 18.49 10.96
CA LEU A 46 -43.47 19.34 10.16
C LEU A 46 -42.12 18.67 10.05
N VAL A 47 -41.67 18.40 8.84
CA VAL A 47 -40.41 17.70 8.56
C VAL A 47 -39.53 18.55 7.65
N THR A 48 -38.23 18.48 7.87
CA THR A 48 -37.22 19.03 6.95
C THR A 48 -36.80 17.94 6.01
N VAL A 49 -36.84 18.25 4.72
CA VAL A 49 -36.40 17.34 3.66
C VAL A 49 -35.14 17.87 2.99
N ARG A 50 -34.30 16.95 2.53
CA ARG A 50 -33.15 17.24 1.69
C ARG A 50 -33.25 16.41 0.41
N ALA A 51 -33.05 17.04 -0.73
CA ALA A 51 -32.95 16.29 -1.97
C ALA A 51 -31.69 15.43 -1.97
N ALA A 52 -31.84 14.15 -2.22
CA ALA A 52 -30.73 13.25 -2.43
C ALA A 52 -29.98 13.70 -3.70
N ARG A 53 -28.78 14.23 -3.54
CA ARG A 53 -27.93 14.66 -4.65
C ARG A 53 -26.72 13.76 -4.74
N SER A 54 -26.48 13.24 -5.93
CA SER A 54 -25.26 12.51 -6.24
C SER A 54 -24.11 13.50 -6.33
N ILE A 55 -23.17 13.39 -5.42
CA ILE A 55 -21.92 14.16 -5.41
C ILE A 55 -20.75 13.25 -5.75
N GLU A 56 -19.68 13.81 -6.27
CA GLU A 56 -18.44 13.08 -6.47
C GLU A 56 -17.77 12.87 -5.11
N VAL A 57 -17.70 11.63 -4.71
CA VAL A 57 -17.09 11.23 -3.44
C VAL A 57 -15.74 10.60 -3.75
N ALA A 58 -14.64 11.23 -3.29
CA ALA A 58 -13.31 10.66 -3.45
C ALA A 58 -13.27 9.25 -2.87
N ASP A 59 -12.82 8.30 -3.65
CA ASP A 59 -12.67 6.91 -3.25
C ASP A 59 -11.20 6.65 -2.90
N THR A 60 -10.90 6.41 -1.63
CA THR A 60 -9.53 6.26 -1.14
C THR A 60 -9.33 4.84 -0.66
N VAL A 61 -8.27 4.20 -1.13
CA VAL A 61 -7.80 2.91 -0.62
C VAL A 61 -6.70 3.17 0.40
N THR A 62 -6.91 2.72 1.64
CA THR A 62 -5.93 2.82 2.71
C THR A 62 -5.31 1.47 3.02
N PHE A 63 -4.01 1.45 3.25
CA PHE A 63 -3.27 0.24 3.58
C PHE A 63 -2.03 0.57 4.41
N THR A 64 -1.41 -0.45 4.95
CA THR A 64 -0.20 -0.33 5.77
C THR A 64 0.95 -1.08 5.11
N GLY A 65 2.17 -0.72 5.49
CA GLY A 65 3.37 -1.36 4.99
C GLY A 65 4.63 -0.78 5.59
N ALA A 66 5.74 -0.95 4.89
CA ALA A 66 7.03 -0.44 5.32
C ALA A 66 7.74 0.33 4.21
N ILE A 67 8.54 1.31 4.60
CA ILE A 67 9.50 1.95 3.72
C ILE A 67 10.66 0.97 3.48
N VAL A 68 11.06 0.78 2.24
CA VAL A 68 12.18 -0.07 1.85
C VAL A 68 13.05 0.64 0.82
N ALA A 69 14.30 0.23 0.73
CA ALA A 69 15.11 0.61 -0.43
C ALA A 69 14.52 -0.07 -1.68
N ARG A 70 14.35 0.67 -2.77
CA ARG A 70 13.79 0.10 -4.01
C ARG A 70 14.70 -0.95 -4.60
N ASP A 71 16.00 -0.65 -4.68
CA ASP A 71 17.05 -1.54 -5.16
C ASP A 71 17.91 -1.92 -3.96
N GLU A 72 17.90 -3.19 -3.62
CA GLU A 72 18.67 -3.74 -2.52
C GLU A 72 19.52 -4.89 -3.01
N ALA A 73 20.79 -4.94 -2.56
CA ALA A 73 21.68 -6.05 -2.79
C ALA A 73 22.10 -6.69 -1.47
N ALA A 74 22.03 -8.01 -1.43
CA ALA A 74 22.62 -8.84 -0.39
C ALA A 74 24.01 -9.27 -0.85
N LEU A 75 25.03 -8.94 -0.08
CA LEU A 75 26.42 -9.17 -0.42
C LEU A 75 26.97 -10.30 0.44
N SER A 76 27.39 -11.38 -0.21
CA SER A 76 28.03 -12.54 0.42
C SER A 76 29.48 -12.62 -0.05
N ALA A 77 30.28 -13.47 0.59
CA ALA A 77 31.59 -13.80 0.08
C ALA A 77 31.50 -14.53 -1.26
N GLU A 78 32.33 -14.13 -2.23
CA GLU A 78 32.44 -14.74 -3.54
C GLU A 78 33.62 -15.73 -3.56
N GLY A 79 33.68 -16.60 -4.59
CA GLY A 79 34.77 -17.52 -4.80
C GLY A 79 34.86 -18.62 -3.75
N GLU A 80 36.07 -18.91 -3.29
CA GLU A 80 36.35 -20.00 -2.32
C GLU A 80 35.98 -19.63 -0.88
N GLY A 81 35.65 -18.35 -0.63
CA GLY A 81 35.41 -17.82 0.71
C GLY A 81 36.67 -17.66 1.51
N GLY A 82 36.53 -17.51 2.82
CA GLY A 82 37.66 -17.34 3.75
C GLY A 82 37.21 -16.76 5.07
N ARG A 83 38.16 -16.61 5.99
CA ARG A 83 37.92 -15.91 7.27
C ARG A 83 37.89 -14.41 7.05
N VAL A 84 36.93 -13.72 7.64
CA VAL A 84 36.84 -12.25 7.60
C VAL A 84 38.03 -11.69 8.40
N ALA A 85 38.97 -11.03 7.72
CA ALA A 85 40.16 -10.43 8.29
C ALA A 85 39.95 -8.99 8.76
N GLY A 86 39.01 -8.26 8.09
CA GLY A 86 38.70 -6.88 8.45
C GLY A 86 37.38 -6.40 7.89
N LEU A 87 36.79 -5.45 8.60
CA LEU A 87 35.53 -4.77 8.23
C LEU A 87 35.84 -3.28 8.09
N PHE A 88 35.24 -2.64 7.06
CA PHE A 88 35.52 -1.24 6.69
C PHE A 88 34.23 -0.42 6.55
N ALA A 89 33.06 -1.00 6.85
CA ALA A 89 31.78 -0.31 6.79
C ALA A 89 30.87 -0.78 7.92
N GLU A 90 30.11 0.17 8.47
CA GLU A 90 29.10 -0.04 9.51
C GLU A 90 27.69 0.22 8.98
N VAL A 91 26.69 -0.21 9.76
CA VAL A 91 25.28 0.04 9.46
C VAL A 91 25.01 1.55 9.46
N GLY A 92 24.38 2.05 8.39
CA GLY A 92 24.09 3.46 8.20
C GLY A 92 25.14 4.22 7.38
N ASP A 93 26.32 3.64 7.13
CA ASP A 93 27.35 4.27 6.32
C ASP A 93 26.90 4.44 4.86
N ARG A 94 27.27 5.59 4.29
CA ARG A 94 27.16 5.84 2.85
C ARG A 94 28.42 5.39 2.15
N VAL A 95 28.26 4.49 1.20
CA VAL A 95 29.37 3.92 0.44
C VAL A 95 29.21 4.17 -1.04
N ARG A 96 30.34 4.28 -1.76
CA ARG A 96 30.37 4.40 -3.22
C ARG A 96 30.52 3.04 -3.87
N ALA A 97 30.12 2.93 -5.12
CA ALA A 97 30.37 1.77 -5.95
C ALA A 97 31.86 1.40 -5.94
N GLY A 98 32.17 0.11 -5.76
CA GLY A 98 33.55 -0.40 -5.66
C GLY A 98 34.21 -0.25 -4.30
N ALA A 99 33.63 0.46 -3.32
CA ALA A 99 34.18 0.57 -1.97
C ALA A 99 34.28 -0.81 -1.31
N VAL A 100 35.41 -1.09 -0.66
CA VAL A 100 35.64 -2.34 0.09
C VAL A 100 34.89 -2.26 1.41
N LEU A 101 33.99 -3.21 1.66
CA LEU A 101 33.17 -3.31 2.87
C LEU A 101 33.78 -4.30 3.88
N ALA A 102 34.32 -5.39 3.36
CA ALA A 102 35.05 -6.39 4.14
C ALA A 102 36.16 -6.98 3.30
N ARG A 103 37.19 -7.48 3.98
CA ARG A 103 38.29 -8.24 3.41
C ARG A 103 38.38 -9.60 4.09
N LEU A 104 38.45 -10.63 3.27
CA LEU A 104 38.74 -11.99 3.70
C LEU A 104 40.26 -12.17 3.80
N ASP A 105 40.69 -13.18 4.53
CA ASP A 105 42.07 -13.55 4.62
C ASP A 105 42.63 -13.91 3.22
N ASN A 106 43.62 -13.15 2.78
CA ASN A 106 44.26 -13.30 1.48
C ASN A 106 45.75 -13.70 1.61
N SER A 107 46.16 -14.16 2.78
CA SER A 107 47.56 -14.50 3.10
C SER A 107 48.17 -15.54 2.16
N LEU A 108 47.36 -16.38 1.53
CA LEU A 108 47.80 -17.35 0.52
C LEU A 108 47.70 -16.82 -0.91
N VAL A 109 46.67 -16.01 -1.20
CA VAL A 109 46.38 -15.56 -2.57
C VAL A 109 47.28 -14.39 -3.00
N ALA A 110 47.57 -13.46 -2.08
CA ALA A 110 48.39 -12.29 -2.38
C ALA A 110 49.84 -12.66 -2.78
N PRO A 111 50.55 -13.56 -2.07
CA PRO A 111 51.88 -14.05 -2.51
C PRO A 111 51.84 -14.81 -3.84
N GLN A 112 50.75 -15.53 -4.13
CA GLN A 112 50.60 -16.22 -5.42
C GLN A 112 50.55 -15.21 -6.58
N VAL A 113 49.82 -14.09 -6.43
CA VAL A 113 49.80 -13.02 -7.44
C VAL A 113 51.21 -12.46 -7.63
N ALA A 114 51.94 -12.14 -6.54
CA ALA A 114 53.29 -11.63 -6.63
C ALA A 114 54.25 -12.59 -7.35
N SER A 115 54.16 -13.90 -7.10
CA SER A 115 54.94 -14.93 -7.79
C SER A 115 54.66 -14.98 -9.27
N LEU A 116 53.37 -14.90 -9.67
CA LEU A 116 52.99 -14.91 -11.12
C LEU A 116 53.38 -13.60 -11.81
N GLU A 117 53.39 -12.47 -11.11
CA GLU A 117 53.92 -11.21 -11.63
C GLU A 117 55.38 -11.32 -11.97
N ALA A 118 56.21 -11.89 -11.07
CA ALA A 118 57.62 -12.13 -11.31
C ALA A 118 57.83 -13.10 -12.51
N SER A 119 57.04 -14.18 -12.58
CA SER A 119 57.12 -15.14 -13.69
C SER A 119 56.72 -14.53 -15.04
N LEU A 120 55.78 -13.59 -15.06
CA LEU A 120 55.40 -12.85 -16.27
C LEU A 120 56.56 -11.94 -16.73
N GLU A 121 57.18 -11.22 -15.79
CA GLU A 121 58.34 -10.37 -16.12
C GLU A 121 59.51 -11.16 -16.65
N GLU A 122 59.83 -12.33 -16.08
CA GLU A 122 60.83 -13.26 -16.61
C GLU A 122 60.50 -13.69 -18.04
N SER A 123 59.25 -14.08 -18.27
CA SER A 123 58.79 -14.49 -19.61
C SER A 123 58.87 -13.38 -20.67
N LYS A 124 58.57 -12.14 -20.27
CA LYS A 124 58.71 -10.94 -21.08
C LYS A 124 60.18 -10.69 -21.47
N ALA A 125 61.10 -10.78 -20.48
CA ALA A 125 62.52 -10.61 -20.71
C ALA A 125 63.07 -11.68 -21.70
N ASN A 126 62.67 -12.94 -21.54
CA ASN A 126 63.06 -14.03 -22.42
C ASN A 126 62.52 -13.84 -23.86
N ALA A 127 61.25 -13.37 -24.00
CA ALA A 127 60.65 -13.06 -25.30
C ALA A 127 61.42 -11.90 -26.00
N ALA A 128 61.77 -10.85 -25.24
CA ALA A 128 62.52 -9.73 -25.80
C ALA A 128 63.92 -10.16 -26.33
N VAL A 129 64.59 -11.06 -25.61
CA VAL A 129 65.86 -11.63 -26.09
C VAL A 129 65.64 -12.44 -27.37
N ALA A 130 64.67 -13.35 -27.40
CA ALA A 130 64.36 -14.17 -28.57
C ALA A 130 63.98 -13.33 -29.81
N GLU A 131 63.17 -12.29 -29.61
CA GLU A 131 62.85 -11.34 -30.67
C GLU A 131 64.06 -10.56 -31.17
N ALA A 132 64.92 -10.09 -30.29
CA ALA A 132 66.16 -9.41 -30.67
C ALA A 132 67.08 -10.33 -31.43
N ASP A 133 67.17 -11.60 -31.05
CA ASP A 133 67.99 -12.60 -31.77
C ASP A 133 67.39 -12.89 -33.16
N HIS A 134 66.07 -13.00 -33.26
CA HIS A 134 65.46 -13.17 -34.59
C HIS A 134 65.61 -11.94 -35.49
N ARG A 135 65.41 -10.71 -34.96
CA ARG A 135 65.67 -9.46 -35.70
C ARG A 135 67.15 -9.37 -36.20
N ARG A 136 68.12 -9.72 -35.33
CA ARG A 136 69.53 -9.74 -35.73
C ARG A 136 69.80 -10.75 -36.80
N ALA A 137 69.22 -11.95 -36.71
CA ALA A 137 69.36 -12.99 -37.78
C ALA A 137 68.76 -12.54 -39.11
N GLN A 138 67.59 -11.89 -39.06
CA GLN A 138 66.97 -11.34 -40.28
C GLN A 138 67.84 -10.23 -40.91
N ALA A 139 68.46 -9.36 -40.14
CA ALA A 139 69.31 -8.28 -40.70
C ALA A 139 70.56 -8.78 -41.44
N VAL A 140 71.07 -9.95 -41.08
CA VAL A 140 72.21 -10.54 -41.77
C VAL A 140 71.82 -11.59 -42.81
N SER A 141 70.58 -11.81 -43.08
CA SER A 141 70.09 -12.81 -44.04
C SER A 141 70.60 -12.57 -45.48
N ALA A 142 70.65 -11.31 -45.92
CA ALA A 142 71.13 -10.91 -47.26
C ALA A 142 72.64 -11.16 -47.49
N SER A 143 73.42 -11.23 -46.40
CA SER A 143 74.86 -11.52 -46.52
C SER A 143 75.21 -13.01 -46.66
N GLY A 144 74.25 -13.91 -46.51
CA GLY A 144 74.49 -15.36 -46.51
C GLY A 144 75.19 -15.88 -45.24
N ALA A 145 75.35 -15.04 -44.18
CA ALA A 145 76.07 -15.42 -42.96
C ALA A 145 75.35 -16.42 -42.06
N LEU A 146 74.03 -16.59 -42.26
CA LEU A 146 73.17 -17.57 -41.58
C LEU A 146 72.38 -18.39 -42.61
N SER A 147 72.15 -19.66 -42.32
CA SER A 147 71.24 -20.48 -43.12
C SER A 147 69.77 -20.07 -42.92
N VAL A 148 68.92 -20.28 -43.96
CA VAL A 148 67.50 -20.04 -43.89
C VAL A 148 66.85 -20.80 -42.73
N GLN A 149 67.28 -22.06 -42.55
CA GLN A 149 66.82 -22.90 -41.42
C GLN A 149 67.12 -22.28 -40.00
N GLU A 150 68.32 -21.65 -39.87
CA GLU A 150 68.66 -21.00 -38.59
C GLU A 150 67.82 -19.73 -38.33
N ILE A 151 67.50 -18.96 -39.40
CA ILE A 151 66.62 -17.79 -39.28
C ILE A 151 65.18 -18.21 -38.87
N GLU A 152 64.66 -19.25 -39.61
CA GLU A 152 63.34 -19.82 -39.23
C GLU A 152 63.27 -20.38 -37.85
N ARG A 153 64.32 -21.07 -37.37
CA ARG A 153 64.45 -21.60 -36.04
C ARG A 153 64.36 -20.48 -34.98
N ARG A 154 65.06 -19.36 -35.20
CA ARG A 154 64.99 -18.18 -34.29
C ARG A 154 63.63 -17.50 -34.33
N GLY A 155 63.00 -17.44 -35.52
CA GLY A 155 61.65 -16.95 -35.65
C GLY A 155 60.66 -17.79 -34.83
N ALA A 156 60.73 -19.11 -35.00
CA ALA A 156 59.88 -20.03 -34.23
C ALA A 156 60.13 -19.91 -32.71
N ALA A 157 61.38 -19.71 -32.27
CA ALA A 157 61.71 -19.47 -30.86
C ALA A 157 61.12 -18.17 -30.34
N ALA A 158 61.13 -17.08 -31.12
CA ALA A 158 60.51 -15.82 -30.75
C ALA A 158 58.97 -15.95 -30.63
N VAL A 159 58.33 -16.66 -31.57
CA VAL A 159 56.88 -16.94 -31.50
C VAL A 159 56.55 -17.78 -30.27
N ALA A 160 57.33 -18.82 -29.98
CA ALA A 160 57.12 -19.66 -28.78
C ALA A 160 57.29 -18.88 -27.48
N ALA A 161 58.33 -18.00 -27.38
CA ALA A 161 58.54 -17.13 -26.22
C ALA A 161 57.37 -16.16 -26.02
N ASN A 162 56.89 -15.54 -27.08
CA ASN A 162 55.70 -14.66 -26.99
C ASN A 162 54.41 -15.41 -26.62
N ALA A 163 54.22 -16.64 -27.09
CA ALA A 163 53.12 -17.49 -26.66
C ALA A 163 53.20 -17.77 -25.14
N LYS A 164 54.40 -18.02 -24.58
CA LYS A 164 54.63 -18.21 -23.15
C LYS A 164 54.23 -16.95 -22.33
N VAL A 165 54.57 -15.73 -22.80
CA VAL A 165 54.15 -14.47 -22.18
C VAL A 165 52.61 -14.41 -22.09
N LYS A 166 51.89 -14.75 -23.12
CA LYS A 166 50.41 -14.77 -23.12
C LYS A 166 49.84 -15.77 -22.10
N VAL A 167 50.44 -16.94 -21.96
CA VAL A 167 50.04 -17.95 -20.97
C VAL A 167 50.26 -17.42 -19.56
N GLN A 168 51.43 -16.83 -19.26
CA GLN A 168 51.70 -16.26 -17.94
C GLN A 168 50.79 -15.08 -17.58
N ALA A 169 50.50 -14.22 -18.60
CA ALA A 169 49.56 -13.12 -18.41
C ALA A 169 48.15 -13.63 -18.06
N ALA A 170 47.66 -14.67 -18.72
CA ALA A 170 46.37 -15.27 -18.43
C ALA A 170 46.30 -15.90 -17.02
N GLN A 171 47.41 -16.57 -16.59
CA GLN A 171 47.51 -17.12 -15.23
C GLN A 171 47.52 -16.03 -14.15
N LEU A 172 48.20 -14.92 -14.40
CA LEU A 172 48.25 -13.77 -13.50
C LEU A 172 46.86 -13.15 -13.39
N GLU A 173 46.14 -12.93 -14.50
CA GLU A 173 44.78 -12.39 -14.47
C GLU A 173 43.82 -13.30 -13.68
N GLN A 174 43.90 -14.59 -13.81
CA GLN A 174 43.16 -15.55 -13.01
C GLN A 174 43.45 -15.42 -11.51
N ALA A 175 44.71 -15.30 -11.15
CA ALA A 175 45.13 -15.14 -9.74
C ALA A 175 44.65 -13.78 -9.15
N ARG A 176 44.73 -12.71 -9.95
CA ARG A 176 44.23 -11.39 -9.59
C ARG A 176 42.75 -11.40 -9.38
N GLU A 177 41.97 -12.12 -10.23
CA GLU A 177 40.55 -12.26 -10.04
C GLU A 177 40.20 -13.01 -8.74
N ARG A 178 40.96 -14.07 -8.38
CA ARG A 178 40.80 -14.73 -7.08
C ARG A 178 41.11 -13.77 -5.92
N LEU A 179 42.11 -12.93 -6.05
CA LEU A 179 42.43 -11.92 -5.04
C LEU A 179 41.32 -10.88 -4.92
N ARG A 180 40.75 -10.39 -6.04
CA ARG A 180 39.61 -9.46 -5.99
C ARG A 180 38.41 -10.05 -5.25
N ARG A 181 38.14 -11.35 -5.41
CA ARG A 181 37.03 -12.05 -4.72
C ARG A 181 37.25 -12.24 -3.24
N THR A 182 38.42 -11.97 -2.71
CA THR A 182 38.62 -11.89 -1.26
C THR A 182 38.13 -10.57 -0.65
N GLU A 183 37.71 -9.63 -1.47
CA GLU A 183 37.15 -8.36 -1.02
C GLU A 183 35.64 -8.28 -1.34
N VAL A 184 34.83 -8.03 -0.32
CA VAL A 184 33.40 -7.76 -0.49
C VAL A 184 33.25 -6.27 -0.79
N ARG A 185 32.76 -5.95 -1.99
CA ARG A 185 32.66 -4.57 -2.47
C ARG A 185 31.21 -4.16 -2.72
N ALA A 186 30.93 -2.84 -2.57
CA ALA A 186 29.64 -2.26 -2.89
C ALA A 186 29.40 -2.27 -4.40
N PRO A 187 28.28 -2.82 -4.90
CA PRO A 187 27.97 -2.87 -6.34
C PRO A 187 27.50 -1.54 -6.92
N PHE A 188 27.02 -0.63 -6.07
CA PHE A 188 26.52 0.70 -6.43
C PHE A 188 26.64 1.65 -5.25
N ASP A 189 26.43 2.96 -5.49
CA ASP A 189 26.35 3.96 -4.45
C ASP A 189 25.13 3.72 -3.55
N GLY A 190 25.33 3.61 -2.24
CA GLY A 190 24.24 3.21 -1.35
C GLY A 190 24.51 3.46 0.13
N ILE A 191 23.58 2.94 0.93
CA ILE A 191 23.64 2.97 2.39
C ILE A 191 23.63 1.52 2.87
N ILE A 192 24.49 1.21 3.83
CA ILE A 192 24.50 -0.11 4.48
C ILE A 192 23.27 -0.25 5.36
N LEU A 193 22.38 -1.18 4.99
CA LEU A 193 21.13 -1.44 5.72
C LEU A 193 21.32 -2.41 6.89
N SER A 194 22.16 -3.41 6.70
CA SER A 194 22.52 -4.35 7.76
C SER A 194 23.92 -4.92 7.53
N ARG A 195 24.59 -5.29 8.61
CA ARG A 195 25.86 -5.99 8.67
C ARG A 195 25.71 -7.23 9.56
N SER A 196 25.94 -8.39 8.99
CA SER A 196 25.98 -9.66 9.72
C SER A 196 27.43 -10.20 9.81
N ALA A 197 28.35 -9.51 9.14
CA ALA A 197 29.75 -9.89 9.14
C ALA A 197 30.43 -9.59 10.48
N GLU A 198 31.21 -10.55 10.98
CA GLU A 198 32.07 -10.41 12.18
C GLU A 198 33.52 -10.75 11.83
N VAL A 199 34.47 -10.02 12.43
CA VAL A 199 35.89 -10.33 12.26
C VAL A 199 36.18 -11.72 12.83
N GLY A 200 36.91 -12.55 12.06
CA GLY A 200 37.18 -13.92 12.42
C GLY A 200 36.15 -14.95 12.01
N GLN A 201 34.95 -14.52 11.55
CA GLN A 201 33.91 -15.37 11.00
C GLN A 201 34.38 -16.04 9.70
N LEU A 202 33.98 -17.30 9.47
CA LEU A 202 34.18 -17.96 8.21
C LEU A 202 33.02 -17.58 7.27
N ALA A 203 33.35 -17.05 6.10
CA ALA A 203 32.39 -16.67 5.06
C ALA A 203 32.70 -17.45 3.80
N GLY A 204 31.66 -17.90 3.11
CA GLY A 204 31.79 -18.69 1.87
C GLY A 204 30.63 -18.50 0.91
N PRO A 205 30.73 -19.05 -0.31
CA PRO A 205 29.67 -18.98 -1.30
C PRO A 205 28.40 -19.67 -0.81
N GLY A 206 27.25 -19.02 -1.03
CA GLY A 206 25.96 -19.55 -0.53
C GLY A 206 25.71 -19.39 0.96
N GLY A 207 26.62 -18.79 1.70
CA GLY A 207 26.42 -18.43 3.11
C GLY A 207 25.46 -17.26 3.30
N ALA A 208 25.14 -16.95 4.56
CA ALA A 208 24.33 -15.77 4.90
C ALA A 208 25.00 -14.50 4.35
N PRO A 209 24.22 -13.52 3.88
CA PRO A 209 24.76 -12.24 3.42
C PRO A 209 25.56 -11.55 4.53
N LEU A 210 26.74 -11.08 4.20
CA LEU A 210 27.61 -10.32 5.11
C LEU A 210 27.13 -8.88 5.28
N PHE A 211 26.60 -8.29 4.20
CA PHE A 211 26.02 -6.96 4.18
C PHE A 211 24.75 -6.95 3.34
N ARG A 212 23.85 -6.02 3.69
CA ARG A 212 22.76 -5.59 2.80
C ARG A 212 22.93 -4.11 2.53
N ILE A 213 22.91 -3.74 1.26
CA ILE A 213 23.06 -2.36 0.81
C ILE A 213 21.82 -1.94 0.04
N GLY A 214 21.27 -0.78 0.38
CA GLY A 214 20.19 -0.12 -0.37
C GLY A 214 20.74 0.99 -1.25
N ARG A 215 20.28 1.09 -2.51
CA ARG A 215 20.70 2.14 -3.42
C ARG A 215 20.32 3.51 -2.89
N ALA A 216 21.25 4.44 -2.90
CA ALA A 216 21.00 5.82 -2.49
C ALA A 216 19.95 6.49 -3.38
N GLY A 217 19.04 7.25 -2.77
CA GLY A 217 18.03 8.03 -3.50
C GLY A 217 16.84 7.26 -4.05
N ALA A 218 16.80 5.93 -3.91
CA ALA A 218 15.70 5.10 -4.40
C ALA A 218 14.98 4.43 -3.22
N VAL A 219 13.87 5.01 -2.79
CA VAL A 219 13.01 4.48 -1.73
C VAL A 219 11.60 4.23 -2.24
N GLU A 220 10.99 3.16 -1.77
CA GLU A 220 9.60 2.85 -2.04
C GLU A 220 8.87 2.46 -0.75
N MET A 221 7.55 2.68 -0.72
CA MET A 221 6.72 2.01 0.28
C MET A 221 6.23 0.69 -0.31
N ARG A 222 6.46 -0.39 0.41
CA ARG A 222 5.86 -1.70 0.12
C ARG A 222 4.68 -1.89 1.05
N GLY A 223 3.46 -1.77 0.49
CA GLY A 223 2.20 -1.87 1.21
C GLY A 223 1.49 -3.20 0.95
N ASN A 224 0.66 -3.58 1.91
CA ASN A 224 -0.23 -4.74 1.81
C ASN A 224 -1.67 -4.25 1.74
N VAL A 225 -2.38 -4.63 0.69
CA VAL A 225 -3.74 -4.19 0.37
C VAL A 225 -4.69 -5.38 0.39
N ALA A 226 -5.89 -5.21 0.93
CA ALA A 226 -6.90 -6.25 0.92
C ALA A 226 -7.32 -6.63 -0.51
N GLU A 227 -7.59 -7.91 -0.75
CA GLU A 227 -7.98 -8.46 -2.06
C GLU A 227 -9.11 -7.66 -2.71
N GLN A 228 -10.13 -7.29 -1.94
CA GLN A 228 -11.29 -6.53 -2.40
C GLN A 228 -10.97 -5.12 -2.91
N ASP A 229 -9.86 -4.53 -2.48
CA ASP A 229 -9.45 -3.18 -2.83
C ASP A 229 -8.46 -3.13 -3.99
N LEU A 230 -7.80 -4.25 -4.32
CA LEU A 230 -6.84 -4.34 -5.41
C LEU A 230 -7.40 -3.90 -6.77
N PRO A 231 -8.64 -4.29 -7.18
CA PRO A 231 -9.19 -3.87 -8.48
C PRO A 231 -9.39 -2.36 -8.62
N ARG A 232 -9.39 -1.63 -7.49
CA ARG A 232 -9.55 -0.16 -7.46
C ARG A 232 -8.22 0.57 -7.66
N LEU A 233 -7.09 -0.15 -7.58
CA LEU A 233 -5.76 0.41 -7.76
C LEU A 233 -5.29 0.28 -9.21
N ALA A 234 -4.57 1.28 -9.67
CA ALA A 234 -3.90 1.28 -10.96
C ALA A 234 -2.50 1.90 -10.85
N ALA A 235 -1.57 1.44 -11.67
CA ALA A 235 -0.26 2.05 -11.77
C ALA A 235 -0.39 3.53 -12.22
N GLY A 236 0.43 4.40 -11.65
CA GLY A 236 0.42 5.84 -11.92
C GLY A 236 -0.48 6.66 -11.00
N GLN A 237 -1.40 6.05 -10.24
CA GLN A 237 -2.22 6.77 -9.27
C GLN A 237 -1.36 7.47 -8.22
N THR A 238 -1.83 8.63 -7.77
CA THR A 238 -1.17 9.39 -6.70
C THR A 238 -1.42 8.73 -5.36
N ALA A 239 -0.37 8.57 -4.57
CA ALA A 239 -0.42 8.02 -3.24
C ALA A 239 0.10 9.04 -2.23
N ARG A 240 -0.54 9.11 -1.07
CA ARG A 240 -0.03 9.84 0.10
C ARG A 240 0.46 8.82 1.11
N VAL A 241 1.70 8.98 1.56
CA VAL A 241 2.35 8.08 2.51
C VAL A 241 2.66 8.85 3.79
N ARG A 242 2.22 8.32 4.92
CA ARG A 242 2.54 8.82 6.27
C ARG A 242 3.40 7.80 6.99
N VAL A 243 4.57 8.23 7.44
CA VAL A 243 5.49 7.41 8.23
C VAL A 243 5.22 7.63 9.70
N THR A 244 5.19 6.56 10.48
CA THR A 244 4.96 6.65 11.93
C THR A 244 6.05 7.47 12.60
N GLY A 245 5.65 8.46 13.41
CA GLY A 245 6.57 9.36 14.11
C GLY A 245 7.08 10.54 13.27
N VAL A 246 6.58 10.71 12.04
CA VAL A 246 6.88 11.85 11.17
C VAL A 246 5.57 12.61 10.88
N GLU A 247 5.55 13.91 11.17
CA GLU A 247 4.32 14.72 11.00
C GLU A 247 3.96 14.96 9.53
N GLN A 248 4.98 15.13 8.69
CA GLN A 248 4.76 15.38 7.27
C GLN A 248 4.31 14.13 6.52
N SER A 249 3.51 14.34 5.49
CA SER A 249 3.13 13.31 4.53
C SER A 249 3.98 13.41 3.26
N PHE A 250 4.27 12.27 2.67
CA PHE A 250 5.03 12.16 1.44
C PHE A 250 4.11 11.80 0.29
N THR A 251 4.24 12.49 -0.82
CA THR A 251 3.51 12.17 -2.04
C THR A 251 4.36 11.24 -2.90
N GLY A 252 3.72 10.16 -3.36
CA GLY A 252 4.32 9.18 -4.26
C GLY A 252 3.38 8.77 -5.37
N ARG A 253 3.80 7.78 -6.16
CA ARG A 253 2.98 7.17 -7.22
C ARG A 253 3.00 5.66 -7.11
N VAL A 254 1.84 5.05 -7.33
CA VAL A 254 1.74 3.60 -7.46
C VAL A 254 2.57 3.17 -8.66
N ARG A 255 3.66 2.44 -8.40
CA ARG A 255 4.55 1.92 -9.45
C ARG A 255 4.11 0.53 -9.90
N LEU A 256 3.75 -0.32 -8.95
CA LEU A 256 3.45 -1.72 -9.22
C LEU A 256 2.39 -2.23 -8.24
N ILE A 257 1.46 -3.01 -8.78
CA ILE A 257 0.51 -3.81 -8.01
C ILE A 257 0.92 -5.26 -8.22
N GLY A 258 1.09 -6.00 -7.12
CA GLY A 258 1.48 -7.40 -7.16
C GLY A 258 0.44 -8.26 -7.87
N ALA A 259 0.91 -9.15 -8.74
CA ALA A 259 0.05 -10.07 -9.48
C ALA A 259 -0.46 -11.25 -8.63
N VAL A 260 0.10 -11.45 -7.44
CA VAL A 260 -0.20 -12.58 -6.57
C VAL A 260 -0.81 -12.08 -5.27
N ILE A 261 -1.90 -12.71 -4.88
CA ILE A 261 -2.55 -12.52 -3.58
C ILE A 261 -2.12 -13.68 -2.69
N ASP A 262 -1.65 -13.37 -1.49
CA ASP A 262 -1.33 -14.40 -0.50
C ASP A 262 -2.62 -15.08 -0.03
N PRO A 263 -2.77 -16.40 -0.20
CA PRO A 263 -4.02 -17.09 0.09
C PRO A 263 -4.35 -17.20 1.59
N GLN A 264 -3.35 -17.05 2.46
CA GLN A 264 -3.55 -17.12 3.91
C GLN A 264 -3.98 -15.78 4.48
N SER A 265 -3.30 -14.70 4.09
CA SER A 265 -3.60 -13.35 4.58
C SER A 265 -4.66 -12.61 3.75
N ARG A 266 -4.96 -13.07 2.53
CA ARG A 266 -5.83 -12.38 1.55
C ARG A 266 -5.36 -10.97 1.24
N LEU A 267 -4.05 -10.76 1.23
CA LEU A 267 -3.43 -9.48 0.91
C LEU A 267 -2.66 -9.57 -0.40
N GLY A 268 -2.78 -8.52 -1.20
CA GLY A 268 -1.91 -8.26 -2.33
C GLY A 268 -0.89 -7.18 -2.00
N SER A 269 0.21 -7.14 -2.74
CA SER A 269 1.25 -6.14 -2.53
C SER A 269 1.06 -4.93 -3.46
N VAL A 270 1.34 -3.74 -2.96
CA VAL A 270 1.46 -2.51 -3.74
C VAL A 270 2.81 -1.86 -3.47
N ARG A 271 3.43 -1.30 -4.51
CA ARG A 271 4.69 -0.56 -4.39
C ARG A 271 4.48 0.88 -4.83
N ILE A 272 4.86 1.81 -3.98
CA ILE A 272 4.74 3.24 -4.19
C ILE A 272 6.14 3.83 -4.27
N ASP A 273 6.49 4.40 -5.40
CA ASP A 273 7.74 5.16 -5.53
C ASP A 273 7.64 6.47 -4.75
N LEU A 274 8.67 6.76 -3.98
CA LEU A 274 8.79 7.96 -3.17
C LEU A 274 10.06 8.72 -3.55
N ILE A 275 10.00 10.04 -3.41
CA ILE A 275 11.21 10.86 -3.50
C ILE A 275 11.99 10.68 -2.20
N ALA A 276 13.29 10.39 -2.31
CA ALA A 276 14.14 10.16 -1.14
C ALA A 276 14.12 11.37 -0.19
N HIS A 277 13.94 11.09 1.09
CA HIS A 277 13.97 12.08 2.16
C HIS A 277 14.65 11.47 3.39
N PRO A 278 15.35 12.25 4.23
CA PRO A 278 16.02 11.74 5.44
C PRO A 278 15.11 10.97 6.40
N ASP A 279 13.83 11.35 6.47
CA ASP A 279 12.84 10.71 7.34
C ASP A 279 12.26 9.40 6.75
N LEU A 280 12.49 9.15 5.46
CA LEU A 280 12.10 7.89 4.81
C LEU A 280 13.17 6.83 5.02
N ARG A 281 13.27 6.34 6.25
CA ARG A 281 14.26 5.32 6.61
C ARG A 281 13.75 3.92 6.25
N PRO A 282 14.52 3.11 5.51
CA PRO A 282 14.18 1.71 5.28
C PRO A 282 13.92 0.97 6.60
N GLY A 283 12.83 0.19 6.64
CA GLY A 283 12.33 -0.48 7.85
C GLY A 283 11.24 0.29 8.59
N ALA A 284 11.05 1.60 8.33
CA ALA A 284 10.02 2.38 9.00
C ALA A 284 8.61 1.93 8.58
N PHE A 285 7.71 1.81 9.55
CA PHE A 285 6.29 1.53 9.29
C PHE A 285 5.60 2.75 8.71
N ALA A 286 4.76 2.51 7.69
CA ALA A 286 4.05 3.57 7.00
C ALA A 286 2.60 3.18 6.67
N ARG A 287 1.75 4.19 6.58
CA ARG A 287 0.38 4.09 6.06
C ARG A 287 0.33 4.77 4.70
N GLY A 288 -0.21 4.05 3.72
CA GLY A 288 -0.46 4.54 2.37
C GLY A 288 -1.94 4.84 2.17
N GLU A 289 -2.24 5.91 1.46
CA GLU A 289 -3.56 6.31 0.99
C GLU A 289 -3.44 6.56 -0.51
N VAL A 290 -4.14 5.78 -1.33
CA VAL A 290 -4.18 5.95 -2.77
C VAL A 290 -5.54 6.50 -3.15
N ASP A 291 -5.55 7.55 -3.95
CA ASP A 291 -6.76 8.07 -4.56
C ASP A 291 -7.17 7.12 -5.70
N ALA A 292 -8.22 6.34 -5.45
CA ALA A 292 -8.78 5.38 -6.40
C ALA A 292 -9.77 6.02 -7.39
N GLY A 293 -9.85 7.35 -7.40
CA GLY A 293 -10.80 8.12 -8.20
C GLY A 293 -12.05 8.50 -7.44
N GLY A 294 -12.88 9.34 -8.07
CA GLY A 294 -14.18 9.72 -7.54
C GLY A 294 -15.28 8.79 -8.07
N ARG A 295 -16.20 8.40 -7.20
CA ARG A 295 -17.46 7.81 -7.63
C ARG A 295 -18.61 8.74 -7.25
N ARG A 296 -19.62 8.80 -8.11
CA ARG A 296 -20.85 9.50 -7.75
C ARG A 296 -21.61 8.67 -6.72
N ALA A 297 -21.89 9.26 -5.58
CA ALA A 297 -22.66 8.64 -4.51
C ALA A 297 -23.52 9.69 -3.81
N ILE A 298 -24.63 9.26 -3.24
CA ILE A 298 -25.51 10.12 -2.45
C ILE A 298 -24.97 10.13 -1.02
N VAL A 299 -24.72 11.32 -0.49
CA VAL A 299 -24.31 11.51 0.92
C VAL A 299 -25.45 12.14 1.68
N LEU A 300 -25.88 11.47 2.74
CA LEU A 300 -26.96 11.92 3.62
C LEU A 300 -26.43 12.19 5.03
N PRO A 301 -27.02 13.17 5.75
CA PRO A 301 -26.75 13.32 7.17
C PRO A 301 -27.04 12.02 7.93
N GLN A 302 -26.26 11.72 8.95
CA GLN A 302 -26.42 10.50 9.75
C GLN A 302 -27.83 10.39 10.36
N THR A 303 -28.48 11.53 10.67
CA THR A 303 -29.84 11.61 11.20
C THR A 303 -30.93 11.13 10.24
N ALA A 304 -30.63 11.08 8.94
CA ALA A 304 -31.58 10.62 7.92
C ALA A 304 -31.55 9.11 7.69
N VAL A 305 -30.49 8.43 8.15
CA VAL A 305 -30.28 6.99 7.95
C VAL A 305 -30.66 6.25 9.21
N LEU A 306 -31.68 5.38 9.09
CA LEU A 306 -32.26 4.61 10.19
C LEU A 306 -31.94 3.13 10.00
N SER A 307 -31.95 2.38 11.10
CA SER A 307 -31.77 0.93 11.07
C SER A 307 -32.75 0.25 12.01
N ASP A 308 -33.30 -0.88 11.57
CA ASP A 308 -34.13 -1.77 12.40
C ASP A 308 -33.77 -3.24 12.11
N ALA A 309 -34.60 -4.16 12.60
CA ALA A 309 -34.39 -5.60 12.39
C ALA A 309 -34.44 -6.05 10.92
N ALA A 310 -35.09 -5.27 10.05
CA ALA A 310 -35.19 -5.54 8.61
C ALA A 310 -34.03 -4.93 7.80
N GLY A 311 -33.18 -4.08 8.42
CA GLY A 311 -32.01 -3.48 7.80
C GLY A 311 -31.99 -1.97 7.85
N THR A 312 -31.12 -1.37 7.04
CA THR A 312 -30.93 0.08 6.96
C THR A 312 -31.88 0.70 5.94
N PHE A 313 -32.50 1.82 6.31
CA PHE A 313 -33.49 2.51 5.47
C PHE A 313 -33.46 4.02 5.67
N VAL A 314 -34.09 4.74 4.77
CA VAL A 314 -34.37 6.17 4.88
C VAL A 314 -35.87 6.41 4.68
N MET A 315 -36.38 7.51 5.24
CA MET A 315 -37.73 7.97 4.99
C MET A 315 -37.70 9.03 3.88
N THR A 316 -38.51 8.85 2.84
CA THR A 316 -38.66 9.79 1.73
C THR A 316 -40.08 10.34 1.69
N VAL A 317 -40.27 11.46 1.02
CA VAL A 317 -41.59 12.09 0.85
C VAL A 317 -41.94 12.17 -0.63
N ASP A 318 -43.11 11.66 -1.01
CA ASP A 318 -43.63 11.76 -2.38
C ASP A 318 -44.13 13.18 -2.72
N ALA A 319 -44.68 13.36 -3.94
CA ALA A 319 -45.19 14.62 -4.40
C ALA A 319 -46.47 15.06 -3.62
N GLN A 320 -47.16 14.11 -3.00
CA GLN A 320 -48.39 14.31 -2.25
C GLN A 320 -48.15 14.54 -0.74
N GLY A 321 -46.88 14.53 -0.31
CA GLY A 321 -46.51 14.71 1.12
C GLY A 321 -46.64 13.44 1.95
N LYS A 322 -46.68 12.25 1.31
CA LYS A 322 -46.78 10.97 2.00
C LYS A 322 -45.40 10.38 2.24
N VAL A 323 -45.17 9.85 3.44
CA VAL A 323 -43.92 9.22 3.84
C VAL A 323 -43.82 7.83 3.25
N LEU A 324 -42.67 7.54 2.62
CA LEU A 324 -42.34 6.25 2.06
C LEU A 324 -41.03 5.74 2.70
N ARG A 325 -40.99 4.46 3.03
CA ARG A 325 -39.79 3.79 3.50
C ARG A 325 -38.98 3.27 2.31
N ARG A 326 -37.70 3.63 2.24
CA ARG A 326 -36.74 3.15 1.23
C ARG A 326 -35.60 2.39 1.89
N ALA A 327 -35.51 1.09 1.60
CA ALA A 327 -34.35 0.31 2.02
C ALA A 327 -33.12 0.80 1.26
N VAL A 328 -32.03 1.02 1.97
CA VAL A 328 -30.76 1.51 1.40
C VAL A 328 -29.58 0.68 1.87
N THR A 329 -28.55 0.61 1.02
CA THR A 329 -27.27 0.00 1.39
C THR A 329 -26.27 1.12 1.71
N VAL A 330 -25.66 1.06 2.88
CA VAL A 330 -24.61 2.00 3.29
C VAL A 330 -23.26 1.47 2.84
N SER A 331 -22.48 2.32 2.14
CA SER A 331 -21.13 1.97 1.67
C SER A 331 -20.01 2.51 2.55
N GLY A 332 -20.32 3.37 3.51
CA GLY A 332 -19.36 3.94 4.45
C GLY A 332 -19.88 5.20 5.14
N ALA A 333 -19.17 5.66 6.16
CA ALA A 333 -19.41 6.93 6.84
C ALA A 333 -18.24 7.88 6.59
N ARG A 334 -18.51 9.18 6.50
CA ARG A 334 -17.55 10.27 6.31
C ARG A 334 -17.88 11.41 7.26
N GLU A 335 -17.04 12.40 7.28
CA GLU A 335 -17.25 13.61 8.09
C GLU A 335 -18.53 14.34 7.65
N GLU A 336 -18.81 14.37 6.35
CA GLU A 336 -19.99 15.04 5.78
C GLU A 336 -21.29 14.24 5.91
N GLY A 337 -21.22 12.94 6.28
CA GLY A 337 -22.38 12.08 6.42
C GLY A 337 -22.17 10.62 6.00
N VAL A 338 -23.27 9.92 5.80
CA VAL A 338 -23.33 8.50 5.40
C VAL A 338 -23.43 8.39 3.89
N VAL A 339 -22.54 7.60 3.28
CA VAL A 339 -22.55 7.33 1.84
C VAL A 339 -23.52 6.21 1.55
N VAL A 340 -24.55 6.50 0.76
CA VAL A 340 -25.56 5.54 0.29
C VAL A 340 -25.07 4.92 -1.01
N GLY A 341 -24.90 3.59 -1.01
CA GLY A 341 -24.42 2.84 -2.16
C GLY A 341 -25.51 2.47 -3.16
N SER A 342 -26.73 2.18 -2.66
CA SER A 342 -27.90 1.83 -3.50
C SER A 342 -29.20 2.02 -2.74
N GLY A 343 -30.32 1.98 -3.45
CA GLY A 343 -31.68 2.05 -2.88
C GLY A 343 -32.32 3.44 -2.90
N LEU A 344 -31.62 4.47 -3.39
CA LEU A 344 -32.12 5.85 -3.49
C LEU A 344 -31.79 6.44 -4.86
N ALA A 345 -32.78 7.11 -5.46
CA ALA A 345 -32.59 7.80 -6.73
C ALA A 345 -32.15 9.26 -6.53
N ASP A 346 -31.45 9.80 -7.53
CA ASP A 346 -31.05 11.20 -7.52
C ASP A 346 -32.28 12.10 -7.56
N GLY A 347 -32.35 13.11 -6.70
CA GLY A 347 -33.49 14.02 -6.57
C GLY A 347 -34.62 13.55 -5.62
N GLU A 348 -34.59 12.33 -5.07
CA GLU A 348 -35.57 11.92 -4.04
C GLU A 348 -35.48 12.80 -2.79
N ARG A 349 -36.64 13.17 -2.24
CA ARG A 349 -36.72 14.02 -1.05
C ARG A 349 -36.64 13.17 0.20
N VAL A 350 -35.49 13.19 0.86
CA VAL A 350 -35.19 12.43 2.08
C VAL A 350 -35.49 13.27 3.33
N ILE A 351 -36.20 12.71 4.29
CA ILE A 351 -36.49 13.35 5.59
C ILE A 351 -35.22 13.33 6.45
N VAL A 352 -34.79 14.49 6.89
CA VAL A 352 -33.56 14.65 7.69
C VAL A 352 -33.89 14.79 9.18
N THR A 353 -35.05 15.41 9.52
CA THR A 353 -35.49 15.62 10.88
C THR A 353 -36.77 14.83 11.16
N ALA A 354 -36.94 14.38 12.39
CA ALA A 354 -38.11 13.63 12.87
C ALA A 354 -38.33 12.25 12.21
N ALA A 355 -37.46 11.80 11.31
CA ALA A 355 -37.61 10.52 10.59
C ALA A 355 -37.88 9.30 11.51
N PRO A 356 -37.28 9.15 12.71
CA PRO A 356 -37.56 8.02 13.61
C PRO A 356 -38.98 7.99 14.21
N TYR A 357 -39.69 9.11 14.19
CA TYR A 357 -41.02 9.26 14.77
C TYR A 357 -42.16 9.11 13.78
N LEU A 358 -41.80 8.95 12.48
CA LEU A 358 -42.80 8.87 11.39
C LEU A 358 -43.07 7.40 11.02
N ARG A 359 -44.30 7.16 10.57
CA ARG A 359 -44.71 5.85 10.03
C ARG A 359 -44.82 5.89 8.51
N GLU A 360 -44.55 4.77 7.89
CA GLU A 360 -44.81 4.62 6.47
C GLU A 360 -46.29 4.88 6.14
N GLY A 361 -46.52 5.69 5.15
CA GLY A 361 -47.89 6.08 4.71
C GLY A 361 -48.42 7.32 5.43
N GLU A 362 -47.75 7.85 6.43
CA GLU A 362 -48.18 9.07 7.15
C GLU A 362 -48.07 10.32 6.27
N GLN A 363 -49.00 11.24 6.42
CA GLN A 363 -48.92 12.54 5.74
C GLN A 363 -48.11 13.52 6.57
N VAL A 364 -47.21 14.23 5.92
CA VAL A 364 -46.32 15.22 6.56
C VAL A 364 -46.37 16.55 5.81
N ARG A 365 -46.06 17.61 6.53
CA ARG A 365 -45.86 18.94 5.96
C ARG A 365 -44.36 19.21 5.86
N VAL A 366 -43.93 19.50 4.64
CA VAL A 366 -42.50 19.84 4.43
C VAL A 366 -42.28 21.29 4.83
N ALA A 367 -41.27 21.52 5.65
CA ALA A 367 -40.82 22.86 5.98
C ALA A 367 -40.33 23.57 4.71
N PRO A 368 -40.64 24.89 4.53
CA PRO A 368 -40.18 25.66 3.39
C PRO A 368 -38.67 25.77 3.28
#